data_67a06a50fc7a8a3a1f6b946732e8d88d
#
_entry.id   67a06a50fc7a8a3a1f6b946732e8d88d
#
_cell.length_a   1.000
_cell.length_b   1.000
_cell.length_c   1.000
_cell.angle_alpha   90.00
_cell.angle_beta   90.00
_cell.angle_gamma   90.00
#
_symmetry.space_group_name_H-M   'P 1'
#
loop_
_entity.id
_entity.type
_entity.pdbx_description
1 polymer ?
#
loop_
_entity_poly.entity_id
_entity_poly.type
_entity_poly.pdbx_seq_one_letter_code
_entity_poly.pdbx_strand_id
1 'polypeptide(L)'
;MKTSETLQEFYTRTLPGKDVSKLLCCPGVGHVNIFSRESCARVTPYSRRDYYKISLIIGEGKLHYADRWICIDRPALLFSSPLISYSWEATSEDQSGWFCLFTEHFLRNGNMGNIQDSNFYKIGGEPVFFLNDDQVKSVELLFSRIKEEIDADYVHKYDVIRNYLQLLMHEAMKMSPAQSYERYNNASQRVASLFMDLMERQYPIDGTANPLRLKSAVDYAQNLNIHVNSLNRALKTVTGKTTSELIANRIIQEAKALLNHTDWNINEIAFCLGFDDSAYFTNFFRKQTRLSPVAYRSKVV
;
A
#
# COMPACT_ATOMS: atom_id res chain seq x y z
N MET A 1 -13.51 10.55 -10.85
CA MET A 1 -12.11 10.87 -10.45
C MET A 1 -11.23 9.68 -10.80
N LYS A 2 -10.00 9.91 -11.27
CA LYS A 2 -9.02 8.84 -11.51
C LYS A 2 -8.62 8.22 -10.18
N THR A 3 -8.79 6.93 -10.01
CA THR A 3 -8.50 6.22 -8.76
C THR A 3 -7.04 5.79 -8.62
N SER A 4 -6.24 5.94 -9.68
CA SER A 4 -4.82 5.60 -9.71
C SER A 4 -3.99 6.74 -10.29
N GLU A 5 -2.87 7.09 -9.62
CA GLU A 5 -1.86 8.02 -10.11
C GLU A 5 -0.69 7.23 -10.70
N THR A 6 -0.43 7.42 -11.99
CA THR A 6 0.73 6.82 -12.64
C THR A 6 2.01 7.58 -12.31
N LEU A 7 3.16 6.90 -12.44
CA LEU A 7 4.48 7.52 -12.28
C LEU A 7 4.65 8.75 -13.21
N GLN A 8 4.11 8.68 -14.44
CA GLN A 8 4.12 9.80 -15.38
C GLN A 8 3.31 11.00 -14.88
N GLU A 9 2.12 10.76 -14.34
CA GLU A 9 1.25 11.82 -13.77
C GLU A 9 1.87 12.44 -12.52
N PHE A 10 2.50 11.63 -11.68
CA PHE A 10 3.26 12.12 -10.54
C PHE A 10 4.34 13.13 -10.99
N TYR A 11 5.15 12.78 -11.99
CA TYR A 11 6.19 13.67 -12.50
C TYR A 11 5.64 14.93 -13.13
N THR A 12 4.58 14.83 -13.92
CA THR A 12 3.92 16.00 -14.55
C THR A 12 3.42 16.99 -13.50
N ARG A 13 2.90 16.48 -12.39
CA ARG A 13 2.42 17.30 -11.27
C ARG A 13 3.56 17.89 -10.43
N THR A 14 4.59 17.10 -10.16
CA THR A 14 5.67 17.47 -9.22
C THR A 14 6.77 18.30 -9.88
N LEU A 15 6.99 18.13 -11.18
CA LEU A 15 8.01 18.80 -11.96
C LEU A 15 7.41 19.46 -13.22
N PRO A 16 6.53 20.48 -13.07
CA PRO A 16 5.89 21.13 -14.21
C PRO A 16 6.96 21.74 -15.14
N GLY A 17 6.83 21.47 -16.44
CA GLY A 17 7.74 22.00 -17.46
C GLY A 17 9.00 21.17 -17.73
N LYS A 18 9.26 20.09 -17.01
CA LYS A 18 10.34 19.15 -17.36
C LYS A 18 9.84 18.06 -18.32
N ASP A 19 10.72 17.65 -19.21
CA ASP A 19 10.45 16.53 -20.14
C ASP A 19 10.43 15.21 -19.36
N VAL A 20 9.22 14.79 -18.99
CA VAL A 20 8.98 13.57 -18.21
C VAL A 20 9.45 12.31 -18.95
N SER A 21 9.45 12.32 -20.30
CA SER A 21 9.87 11.15 -21.07
C SER A 21 11.34 10.81 -20.84
N LYS A 22 12.20 11.81 -20.63
CA LYS A 22 13.63 11.60 -20.31
C LYS A 22 13.83 11.04 -18.89
N LEU A 23 12.94 11.36 -17.95
CA LEU A 23 13.02 10.85 -16.57
C LEU A 23 12.58 9.40 -16.47
N LEU A 24 11.72 8.94 -17.37
CA LEU A 24 11.18 7.58 -17.39
C LEU A 24 11.97 6.59 -18.26
N CYS A 25 12.91 7.10 -19.07
CA CYS A 25 13.67 6.29 -20.02
C CYS A 25 14.85 5.57 -19.37
N CYS A 26 14.60 4.40 -18.75
CA CYS A 26 15.63 3.39 -18.48
C CYS A 26 15.11 2.02 -18.97
N PRO A 27 15.13 1.75 -20.30
CA PRO A 27 14.69 0.46 -20.85
C PRO A 27 15.47 -0.69 -20.19
N GLY A 28 14.75 -1.68 -19.65
CA GLY A 28 15.34 -2.91 -19.10
C GLY A 28 15.81 -2.85 -17.64
N VAL A 29 15.91 -1.67 -17.03
CA VAL A 29 16.37 -1.53 -15.62
C VAL A 29 15.20 -1.29 -14.64
N GLY A 30 14.10 -0.75 -15.13
CA GLY A 30 13.02 -0.21 -14.30
C GLY A 30 13.30 1.23 -13.90
N HIS A 31 12.47 1.77 -13.00
CA HIS A 31 12.55 3.18 -12.62
C HIS A 31 12.93 3.33 -11.15
N VAL A 32 13.82 4.29 -10.86
CA VAL A 32 14.16 4.75 -9.50
C VAL A 32 14.48 6.25 -9.55
N ASN A 33 14.00 7.01 -8.57
CA ASN A 33 14.39 8.40 -8.37
C ASN A 33 14.17 8.83 -6.92
N ILE A 34 14.81 9.93 -6.51
CA ILE A 34 14.78 10.48 -5.16
C ILE A 34 14.49 11.98 -5.18
N PHE A 35 13.79 12.45 -4.15
CA PHE A 35 13.38 13.86 -4.00
C PHE A 35 13.43 14.29 -2.54
N SER A 36 13.73 15.60 -2.33
CA SER A 36 13.42 16.26 -1.07
C SER A 36 11.91 16.40 -0.88
N ARG A 37 11.44 16.25 0.35
CA ARG A 37 10.03 16.44 0.72
C ARG A 37 9.61 17.91 0.75
N GLU A 38 10.52 18.85 0.82
CA GLU A 38 10.21 20.28 0.79
C GLU A 38 9.37 20.70 -0.43
N SER A 39 9.54 19.97 -1.54
CA SER A 39 8.78 20.18 -2.77
C SER A 39 7.46 19.37 -2.84
N CYS A 40 7.11 18.62 -1.79
CA CYS A 40 5.90 17.80 -1.78
C CYS A 40 4.63 18.66 -1.61
N ALA A 41 3.55 18.23 -2.27
CA ALA A 41 2.24 18.79 -1.99
C ALA A 41 1.85 18.51 -0.53
N ARG A 42 1.33 19.54 0.18
CA ARG A 42 0.89 19.43 1.57
C ARG A 42 -0.28 18.46 1.73
N VAL A 43 -1.10 18.35 0.71
CA VAL A 43 -2.23 17.40 0.65
C VAL A 43 -2.11 16.58 -0.62
N THR A 44 -2.13 15.26 -0.48
CA THR A 44 -2.25 14.36 -1.63
C THR A 44 -3.59 13.65 -1.59
N PRO A 45 -4.31 13.59 -2.72
CA PRO A 45 -5.61 12.93 -2.76
C PRO A 45 -5.48 11.44 -2.45
N TYR A 46 -6.56 10.87 -1.92
CA TYR A 46 -6.65 9.43 -1.74
C TYR A 46 -6.64 8.74 -3.10
N SER A 47 -5.57 8.03 -3.39
CA SER A 47 -5.40 7.34 -4.66
C SER A 47 -4.41 6.18 -4.52
N ARG A 48 -4.53 5.23 -5.45
CA ARG A 48 -3.52 4.21 -5.69
C ARG A 48 -2.38 4.81 -6.52
N ARG A 49 -1.17 4.24 -6.39
CA ARG A 49 -0.02 4.55 -7.24
C ARG A 49 0.46 3.29 -7.95
N ASP A 50 1.05 3.42 -9.12
CA ASP A 50 1.64 2.30 -9.86
C ASP A 50 3.12 2.06 -9.53
N TYR A 51 3.62 2.71 -8.46
CA TYR A 51 5.01 2.67 -8.01
C TYR A 51 5.10 2.47 -6.50
N TYR A 52 6.24 1.94 -6.07
CA TYR A 52 6.63 1.88 -4.66
C TYR A 52 7.24 3.19 -4.22
N LYS A 53 7.08 3.52 -2.95
CA LYS A 53 7.65 4.72 -2.34
C LYS A 53 8.15 4.43 -0.93
N ILE A 54 9.36 4.89 -0.62
CA ILE A 54 9.89 4.95 0.75
C ILE A 54 10.07 6.43 1.07
N SER A 55 9.52 6.90 2.19
CA SER A 55 9.59 8.31 2.60
C SER A 55 10.12 8.43 4.00
N LEU A 56 11.16 9.24 4.20
CA LEU A 56 11.49 9.81 5.50
C LEU A 56 10.68 11.09 5.67
N ILE A 57 9.83 11.11 6.69
CA ILE A 57 8.96 12.23 7.02
C ILE A 57 9.52 12.89 8.26
N ILE A 58 9.93 14.17 8.16
CA ILE A 58 10.28 15.05 9.26
C ILE A 58 9.27 16.19 9.23
N GLY A 59 8.37 16.22 10.20
CA GLY A 59 7.19 17.08 10.25
C GLY A 59 5.96 16.29 10.66
N GLU A 60 4.85 16.98 10.89
CA GLU A 60 3.62 16.36 11.38
C GLU A 60 2.60 16.21 10.24
N GLY A 61 1.76 15.18 10.35
CA GLY A 61 0.70 14.97 9.38
C GLY A 61 -0.20 13.79 9.70
N LYS A 62 -1.20 13.62 8.84
CA LYS A 62 -2.14 12.52 8.89
C LYS A 62 -2.03 11.68 7.62
N LEU A 63 -1.78 10.41 7.79
CA LEU A 63 -1.84 9.40 6.74
C LEU A 63 -3.19 8.70 6.83
N HIS A 64 -4.03 8.87 5.82
CA HIS A 64 -5.24 8.07 5.70
C HIS A 64 -4.92 6.81 4.90
N TYR A 65 -5.07 5.66 5.54
CA TYR A 65 -4.68 4.37 5.00
C TYR A 65 -5.83 3.38 5.13
N ALA A 66 -6.45 3.06 4.02
CA ALA A 66 -7.69 2.28 3.98
C ALA A 66 -8.80 2.95 4.82
N ASP A 67 -9.17 2.38 5.95
CA ASP A 67 -10.26 2.84 6.83
C ASP A 67 -9.78 3.50 8.12
N ARG A 68 -8.48 3.73 8.26
CA ARG A 68 -7.88 4.31 9.48
C ARG A 68 -6.96 5.48 9.16
N TRP A 69 -6.87 6.41 10.13
CA TRP A 69 -5.88 7.47 10.14
C TRP A 69 -4.69 7.04 11.00
N ILE A 70 -3.49 7.34 10.51
CA ILE A 70 -2.25 7.22 11.26
C ILE A 70 -1.73 8.64 11.45
N CYS A 71 -1.70 9.11 12.71
CA CYS A 71 -1.09 10.38 13.03
C CYS A 71 0.43 10.22 13.07
N ILE A 72 1.14 11.09 12.35
CA ILE A 72 2.59 11.20 12.35
C ILE A 72 2.92 12.49 13.09
N ASP A 73 3.38 12.36 14.32
CA ASP A 73 3.69 13.44 15.28
C ASP A 73 5.20 13.57 15.57
N ARG A 74 6.01 12.76 14.93
CA ARG A 74 7.47 12.71 15.07
C ARG A 74 8.08 12.07 13.82
N PRO A 75 9.43 12.17 13.64
CA PRO A 75 10.07 11.60 12.44
C PRO A 75 9.67 10.15 12.18
N ALA A 76 9.35 9.83 10.93
CA ALA A 76 8.84 8.52 10.55
C ALA A 76 9.36 8.07 9.18
N LEU A 77 9.61 6.77 9.05
CA LEU A 77 9.85 6.10 7.79
C LEU A 77 8.55 5.44 7.31
N LEU A 78 8.07 5.85 6.14
CA LEU A 78 6.81 5.36 5.55
C LEU A 78 7.09 4.56 4.30
N PHE A 79 6.51 3.36 4.22
CA PHE A 79 6.52 2.48 3.06
C PHE A 79 5.16 2.48 2.37
N SER A 80 5.13 2.79 1.08
CA SER A 80 3.90 2.79 0.28
C SER A 80 4.05 1.87 -0.92
N SER A 81 3.03 1.04 -1.18
CA SER A 81 3.01 0.09 -2.28
C SER A 81 1.89 0.38 -3.28
N PRO A 82 2.00 -0.13 -4.51
CA PRO A 82 0.92 -0.06 -5.49
C PRO A 82 -0.37 -0.75 -5.06
N LEU A 83 -0.30 -1.63 -4.06
CA LEU A 83 -1.44 -2.43 -3.61
C LEU A 83 -2.42 -1.66 -2.72
N ILE A 84 -1.98 -0.52 -2.14
CA ILE A 84 -2.74 0.16 -1.09
C ILE A 84 -2.92 1.63 -1.44
N SER A 85 -4.19 2.06 -1.47
CA SER A 85 -4.53 3.46 -1.61
C SER A 85 -4.30 4.22 -0.31
N TYR A 86 -3.77 5.43 -0.42
CA TYR A 86 -3.59 6.30 0.74
C TYR A 86 -3.69 7.78 0.34
N SER A 87 -3.99 8.64 1.31
CA SER A 87 -3.83 10.08 1.21
C SER A 87 -2.94 10.60 2.32
N TRP A 88 -2.36 11.77 2.10
CA TRP A 88 -1.52 12.47 3.05
C TRP A 88 -2.02 13.89 3.25
N GLU A 89 -2.05 14.34 4.49
CA GLU A 89 -2.37 15.71 4.88
C GLU A 89 -1.31 16.18 5.88
N ALA A 90 -0.50 17.18 5.50
CA ALA A 90 0.45 17.82 6.40
C ALA A 90 -0.29 18.71 7.41
N THR A 91 0.02 18.55 8.70
CA THR A 91 -0.56 19.36 9.78
C THR A 91 0.42 20.40 10.32
N SER A 92 1.76 20.21 10.16
CA SER A 92 2.77 21.23 10.43
C SER A 92 3.12 22.03 9.17
N GLU A 93 3.62 23.25 9.36
CA GLU A 93 4.12 24.10 8.27
C GLU A 93 5.42 23.56 7.70
N ASP A 94 6.32 23.16 8.56
CA ASP A 94 7.62 22.60 8.20
C ASP A 94 7.47 21.12 7.83
N GLN A 95 7.84 20.81 6.59
CA GLN A 95 7.88 19.46 6.05
C GLN A 95 9.24 19.25 5.40
N SER A 96 10.04 18.38 5.97
CA SER A 96 11.37 18.03 5.43
C SER A 96 11.58 16.53 5.36
N GLY A 97 12.76 16.12 4.94
CA GLY A 97 13.13 14.74 4.71
C GLY A 97 13.20 14.37 3.24
N TRP A 98 13.06 13.08 2.94
CA TRP A 98 13.30 12.52 1.63
C TRP A 98 12.21 11.55 1.20
N PHE A 99 12.09 11.31 -0.10
CA PHE A 99 11.38 10.15 -0.58
C PHE A 99 12.01 9.60 -1.86
N CYS A 100 12.00 8.29 -1.97
CA CYS A 100 12.45 7.54 -3.14
C CYS A 100 11.26 6.84 -3.77
N LEU A 101 11.13 6.95 -5.10
CA LEU A 101 10.16 6.25 -5.93
C LEU A 101 10.86 5.18 -6.74
N PHE A 102 10.26 3.99 -6.85
CA PHE A 102 10.79 2.92 -7.69
C PHE A 102 9.70 1.97 -8.16
N THR A 103 9.96 1.31 -9.28
CA THR A 103 9.08 0.27 -9.82
C THR A 103 9.48 -1.10 -9.30
N GLU A 104 8.54 -2.05 -9.31
CA GLU A 104 8.82 -3.44 -8.97
C GLU A 104 9.92 -4.03 -9.87
N HIS A 105 9.89 -3.67 -11.16
CA HIS A 105 10.88 -4.13 -12.13
C HIS A 105 12.30 -3.69 -11.74
N PHE A 106 12.48 -2.48 -11.20
CA PHE A 106 13.78 -2.01 -10.72
C PHE A 106 14.37 -2.92 -9.65
N LEU A 107 13.54 -3.39 -8.72
CA LEU A 107 14.01 -4.24 -7.62
C LEU A 107 14.21 -5.70 -8.04
N ARG A 108 13.37 -6.22 -8.93
CA ARG A 108 13.48 -7.63 -9.41
C ARG A 108 14.79 -7.93 -10.15
N ASN A 109 15.42 -6.95 -10.77
CA ASN A 109 16.70 -7.10 -11.46
C ASN A 109 17.91 -7.25 -10.50
N GLY A 110 17.68 -7.23 -9.18
CA GLY A 110 18.66 -7.57 -8.14
C GLY A 110 18.32 -8.90 -7.48
N ASN A 111 19.24 -9.43 -6.68
CA ASN A 111 19.04 -10.65 -5.85
C ASN A 111 18.08 -10.42 -4.66
N MET A 112 17.18 -9.45 -4.76
CA MET A 112 16.16 -9.23 -3.73
C MET A 112 15.10 -10.30 -3.84
N GLY A 113 14.79 -10.95 -2.73
CA GLY A 113 13.56 -11.74 -2.58
C GLY A 113 12.33 -10.91 -2.95
N ASN A 114 11.20 -11.55 -3.12
CA ASN A 114 9.97 -10.88 -3.54
C ASN A 114 9.64 -9.75 -2.54
N ILE A 115 9.73 -8.49 -2.98
CA ILE A 115 9.46 -7.31 -2.14
C ILE A 115 8.05 -7.32 -1.55
N GLN A 116 7.12 -7.97 -2.25
CA GLN A 116 5.74 -8.14 -1.78
C GLN A 116 5.66 -9.03 -0.53
N ASP A 117 6.68 -9.84 -0.27
CA ASP A 117 6.75 -10.69 0.92
C ASP A 117 7.22 -9.92 2.16
N SER A 118 7.73 -8.69 1.99
CA SER A 118 8.10 -7.86 3.13
C SER A 118 6.87 -7.31 3.86
N ASN A 119 6.90 -7.33 5.19
CA ASN A 119 5.79 -6.88 6.05
C ASN A 119 5.38 -5.41 5.82
N PHE A 120 6.26 -4.60 5.21
CA PHE A 120 6.02 -3.17 4.95
C PHE A 120 5.00 -2.92 3.85
N TYR A 121 4.95 -3.82 2.87
CA TYR A 121 4.13 -3.66 1.67
C TYR A 121 2.92 -4.58 1.66
N LYS A 122 2.80 -5.46 2.67
CA LYS A 122 1.61 -6.30 2.86
C LYS A 122 0.44 -5.50 3.38
N ILE A 123 -0.73 -5.82 2.87
CA ILE A 123 -1.97 -5.27 3.39
C ILE A 123 -2.20 -5.83 4.80
N GLY A 124 -2.49 -4.93 5.74
CA GLY A 124 -2.55 -5.27 7.17
C GLY A 124 -1.20 -5.25 7.88
N GLY A 125 -0.10 -5.01 7.16
CA GLY A 125 1.20 -4.73 7.75
C GLY A 125 1.28 -3.32 8.33
N GLU A 126 2.41 -3.01 8.95
CA GLU A 126 2.68 -1.66 9.49
C GLU A 126 3.57 -0.90 8.51
N PRO A 127 3.01 0.09 7.77
CA PRO A 127 3.78 0.85 6.79
C PRO A 127 4.59 1.99 7.40
N VAL A 128 4.40 2.30 8.69
CA VAL A 128 4.99 3.46 9.38
C VAL A 128 5.88 3.01 10.54
N PHE A 129 7.10 3.52 10.58
CA PHE A 129 8.10 3.28 11.63
C PHE A 129 8.56 4.62 12.18
N PHE A 130 8.30 4.88 13.47
CA PHE A 130 8.76 6.08 14.14
C PHE A 130 10.24 5.99 14.48
N LEU A 131 10.96 7.09 14.26
CA LEU A 131 12.41 7.16 14.37
C LEU A 131 12.82 8.00 15.57
N ASN A 132 13.91 7.59 16.24
CA ASN A 132 14.67 8.46 17.13
C ASN A 132 15.73 9.25 16.33
N ASP A 133 16.40 10.22 16.97
CA ASP A 133 17.35 11.12 16.32
C ASP A 133 18.53 10.40 15.65
N ASP A 134 19.05 9.32 16.24
CA ASP A 134 20.15 8.56 15.65
C ASP A 134 19.69 7.73 14.43
N GLN A 135 18.48 7.19 14.49
CA GLN A 135 17.85 6.51 13.36
C GLN A 135 17.55 7.48 12.21
N VAL A 136 17.11 8.70 12.52
CA VAL A 136 16.92 9.77 11.51
C VAL A 136 18.23 10.01 10.76
N LYS A 137 19.34 10.25 11.48
CA LYS A 137 20.66 10.47 10.86
C LYS A 137 21.11 9.32 9.98
N SER A 138 20.92 8.08 10.45
CA SER A 138 21.27 6.88 9.70
C SER A 138 20.46 6.75 8.41
N VAL A 139 19.14 7.01 8.47
CA VAL A 139 18.25 6.95 7.33
C VAL A 139 18.51 8.11 6.35
N GLU A 140 18.75 9.33 6.83
CA GLU A 140 19.14 10.48 6.01
C GLU A 140 20.42 10.21 5.22
N LEU A 141 21.43 9.60 5.87
CA LEU A 141 22.68 9.23 5.20
C LEU A 141 22.42 8.26 4.02
N LEU A 142 21.53 7.26 4.20
CA LEU A 142 21.19 6.34 3.13
C LEU A 142 20.49 7.04 1.96
N PHE A 143 19.55 7.97 2.24
CA PHE A 143 18.92 8.77 1.20
C PHE A 143 19.93 9.69 0.48
N SER A 144 20.85 10.31 1.21
CA SER A 144 21.92 11.13 0.61
C SER A 144 22.79 10.29 -0.34
N ARG A 145 23.17 9.07 0.07
CA ARG A 145 23.94 8.15 -0.79
C ARG A 145 23.18 7.73 -2.03
N ILE A 146 21.88 7.44 -1.93
CA ILE A 146 21.04 7.18 -3.12
C ILE A 146 21.04 8.38 -4.06
N LYS A 147 20.96 9.60 -3.54
CA LYS A 147 20.96 10.84 -4.33
C LYS A 147 22.30 11.00 -5.08
N GLU A 148 23.42 10.79 -4.39
CA GLU A 148 24.75 10.85 -4.97
C GLU A 148 24.92 9.84 -6.13
N GLU A 149 24.46 8.60 -5.94
CA GLU A 149 24.51 7.56 -6.97
C GLU A 149 23.60 7.83 -8.17
N ILE A 150 22.42 8.41 -7.97
CA ILE A 150 21.54 8.79 -9.09
C ILE A 150 22.26 9.78 -10.02
N ASP A 151 22.99 10.74 -9.43
CA ASP A 151 23.69 11.79 -10.16
C ASP A 151 25.07 11.32 -10.69
N ALA A 152 25.59 10.15 -10.27
CA ALA A 152 26.88 9.62 -10.68
C ALA A 152 26.84 8.97 -12.08
N ASP A 153 28.01 8.92 -12.72
CA ASP A 153 28.20 8.25 -14.03
C ASP A 153 28.68 6.79 -13.90
N TYR A 154 28.64 6.22 -12.69
CA TYR A 154 29.10 4.85 -12.45
C TYR A 154 28.22 3.82 -13.16
N VAL A 155 28.85 2.90 -13.89
CA VAL A 155 28.13 1.90 -14.73
C VAL A 155 27.19 1.00 -13.91
N HIS A 156 27.60 0.64 -12.67
CA HIS A 156 26.80 -0.22 -11.77
C HIS A 156 26.02 0.57 -10.71
N LYS A 157 25.79 1.86 -10.92
CA LYS A 157 25.06 2.72 -9.95
C LYS A 157 23.70 2.15 -9.52
N TYR A 158 22.98 1.51 -10.42
CA TYR A 158 21.68 0.93 -10.09
C TYR A 158 21.77 -0.26 -9.14
N ASP A 159 22.87 -1.01 -9.17
CA ASP A 159 23.10 -2.10 -8.21
C ASP A 159 23.40 -1.51 -6.81
N VAL A 160 24.18 -0.44 -6.76
CA VAL A 160 24.47 0.29 -5.52
C VAL A 160 23.19 0.87 -4.93
N ILE A 161 22.36 1.51 -5.76
CA ILE A 161 21.07 2.06 -5.32
C ILE A 161 20.15 0.96 -4.76
N ARG A 162 20.07 -0.20 -5.39
CA ARG A 162 19.32 -1.36 -4.87
C ARG A 162 19.80 -1.78 -3.48
N ASN A 163 21.12 -1.81 -3.27
CA ASN A 163 21.71 -2.14 -1.97
C ASN A 163 21.33 -1.09 -0.90
N TYR A 164 21.33 0.19 -1.23
CA TYR A 164 20.87 1.23 -0.28
C TYR A 164 19.37 1.12 0.02
N LEU A 165 18.53 0.81 -0.96
CA LEU A 165 17.12 0.54 -0.72
C LEU A 165 16.91 -0.67 0.20
N GLN A 166 17.73 -1.73 0.04
CA GLN A 166 17.74 -2.88 0.95
C GLN A 166 18.13 -2.48 2.36
N LEU A 167 19.16 -1.64 2.51
CA LEU A 167 19.59 -1.15 3.82
C LEU A 167 18.48 -0.33 4.49
N LEU A 168 17.75 0.54 3.77
CA LEU A 168 16.59 1.26 4.31
C LEU A 168 15.52 0.28 4.82
N MET A 169 15.25 -0.79 4.10
CA MET A 169 14.31 -1.82 4.55
C MET A 169 14.80 -2.56 5.78
N HIS A 170 16.11 -2.88 5.85
CA HIS A 170 16.70 -3.52 7.03
C HIS A 170 16.70 -2.62 8.25
N GLU A 171 16.95 -1.31 8.09
CA GLU A 171 16.80 -0.36 9.19
C GLU A 171 15.37 -0.37 9.75
N ALA A 172 14.35 -0.34 8.88
CA ALA A 172 12.97 -0.45 9.34
C ALA A 172 12.67 -1.81 10.04
N MET A 173 13.21 -2.92 9.53
CA MET A 173 13.05 -4.25 10.16
C MET A 173 13.67 -4.31 11.56
N LYS A 174 14.79 -3.62 11.80
CA LYS A 174 15.39 -3.53 13.13
C LYS A 174 14.53 -2.74 14.11
N MET A 175 13.72 -1.80 13.63
CA MET A 175 12.82 -0.99 14.45
C MET A 175 11.53 -1.73 14.82
N SER A 176 11.13 -2.72 14.01
CA SER A 176 10.03 -3.60 14.36
C SER A 176 10.47 -4.52 15.51
N PRO A 177 9.69 -4.64 16.60
CA PRO A 177 9.89 -5.75 17.51
C PRO A 177 9.87 -7.02 16.67
N ALA A 178 10.89 -7.85 16.83
CA ALA A 178 11.07 -9.07 16.04
C ALA A 178 9.80 -9.92 16.06
N GLN A 179 8.86 -9.61 15.19
CA GLN A 179 7.93 -10.61 14.70
C GLN A 179 8.83 -11.53 13.92
N SER A 180 9.10 -12.68 14.55
CA SER A 180 9.92 -13.74 14.03
C SER A 180 9.75 -13.81 12.50
N TYR A 181 10.85 -13.81 11.77
CA TYR A 181 10.93 -14.37 10.44
C TYR A 181 10.62 -15.86 10.60
N GLU A 182 9.37 -16.15 10.94
CA GLU A 182 8.86 -17.48 10.86
C GLU A 182 8.75 -17.80 9.37
N ARG A 183 9.79 -18.44 8.84
CA ARG A 183 9.58 -19.39 7.75
C ARG A 183 8.31 -20.12 8.14
N TYR A 184 7.31 -20.13 7.24
CA TYR A 184 6.05 -20.81 7.47
C TYR A 184 6.30 -22.15 8.19
N ASN A 185 6.20 -22.13 9.51
CA ASN A 185 6.57 -23.29 10.33
C ASN A 185 5.55 -24.41 10.21
N ASN A 186 4.41 -24.11 9.55
CA ASN A 186 3.37 -25.11 9.30
C ASN A 186 2.54 -24.82 8.05
N ALA A 187 1.84 -25.84 7.56
CA ALA A 187 0.98 -25.76 6.38
C ALA A 187 -0.16 -24.73 6.53
N SER A 188 -0.66 -24.49 7.75
CA SER A 188 -1.74 -23.53 8.01
C SER A 188 -1.30 -22.09 7.77
N GLN A 189 -0.09 -21.71 8.18
CA GLN A 189 0.47 -20.38 7.93
C GLN A 189 0.66 -20.13 6.42
N ARG A 190 1.17 -21.14 5.70
CA ARG A 190 1.31 -21.04 4.24
C ARG A 190 -0.04 -20.86 3.55
N VAL A 191 -1.05 -21.64 3.93
CA VAL A 191 -2.41 -21.53 3.38
C VAL A 191 -3.01 -20.15 3.69
N ALA A 192 -2.85 -19.66 4.92
CA ALA A 192 -3.33 -18.36 5.32
C ALA A 192 -2.67 -17.23 4.52
N SER A 193 -1.36 -17.28 4.31
CA SER A 193 -0.65 -16.29 3.49
C SER A 193 -1.14 -16.31 2.04
N LEU A 194 -1.26 -17.48 1.42
CA LEU A 194 -1.76 -17.60 0.05
C LEU A 194 -3.19 -17.06 -0.11
N PHE A 195 -4.06 -17.31 0.89
CA PHE A 195 -5.40 -16.77 0.92
C PHE A 195 -5.39 -15.23 0.99
N MET A 196 -4.59 -14.66 1.90
CA MET A 196 -4.46 -13.20 2.04
C MET A 196 -3.95 -12.57 0.74
N ASP A 197 -2.91 -13.12 0.15
CA ASP A 197 -2.36 -12.64 -1.12
C ASP A 197 -3.40 -12.70 -2.25
N LEU A 198 -4.16 -13.80 -2.35
CA LEU A 198 -5.20 -13.96 -3.36
C LEU A 198 -6.36 -12.98 -3.13
N MET A 199 -6.75 -12.76 -1.86
CA MET A 199 -7.80 -11.82 -1.49
C MET A 199 -7.39 -10.39 -1.91
N GLU A 200 -6.17 -9.97 -1.57
CA GLU A 200 -5.72 -8.61 -1.80
C GLU A 200 -5.46 -8.27 -3.27
N ARG A 201 -5.18 -9.26 -4.12
CA ARG A 201 -5.04 -9.06 -5.58
C ARG A 201 -6.31 -8.54 -6.25
N GLN A 202 -7.46 -8.68 -5.62
CA GLN A 202 -8.73 -8.17 -6.12
C GLN A 202 -8.97 -6.69 -5.78
N TYR A 203 -8.13 -6.10 -4.94
CA TYR A 203 -8.26 -4.73 -4.44
C TYR A 203 -7.03 -3.87 -4.78
N PRO A 204 -7.18 -2.54 -4.78
CA PRO A 204 -8.44 -1.79 -4.71
C PRO A 204 -9.27 -1.95 -5.98
N ILE A 205 -10.57 -1.63 -5.89
CA ILE A 205 -11.47 -1.62 -7.04
C ILE A 205 -11.32 -0.29 -7.77
N ASP A 206 -10.69 -0.34 -8.94
CA ASP A 206 -10.31 0.87 -9.70
C ASP A 206 -11.42 1.37 -10.67
N GLY A 207 -12.46 0.58 -10.89
CA GLY A 207 -13.52 0.96 -11.82
C GLY A 207 -14.67 -0.05 -11.87
N THR A 208 -15.77 0.38 -12.47
CA THR A 208 -16.99 -0.45 -12.59
C THR A 208 -16.87 -1.61 -13.57
N ALA A 209 -15.82 -1.64 -14.40
CA ALA A 209 -15.60 -2.70 -15.39
C ALA A 209 -15.10 -4.03 -14.79
N ASN A 210 -14.51 -4.02 -13.61
CA ASN A 210 -13.88 -5.18 -12.98
C ASN A 210 -14.45 -5.44 -11.58
N PRO A 211 -15.66 -6.02 -11.47
CA PRO A 211 -16.24 -6.32 -10.17
C PRO A 211 -15.48 -7.44 -9.46
N LEU A 212 -15.63 -7.45 -8.13
CA LEU A 212 -15.05 -8.47 -7.25
C LEU A 212 -15.51 -9.88 -7.67
N ARG A 213 -14.55 -10.77 -7.95
CA ARG A 213 -14.82 -12.13 -8.48
C ARG A 213 -14.92 -13.17 -7.38
N LEU A 214 -13.99 -13.15 -6.42
CA LEU A 214 -13.95 -14.12 -5.33
C LEU A 214 -14.64 -13.52 -4.10
N LYS A 215 -15.80 -14.06 -3.75
CA LYS A 215 -16.69 -13.50 -2.72
C LYS A 215 -16.93 -14.44 -1.54
N SER A 216 -16.63 -15.72 -1.73
CA SER A 216 -16.94 -16.76 -0.74
C SER A 216 -15.73 -17.64 -0.39
N ALA A 217 -15.78 -18.30 0.76
CA ALA A 217 -14.74 -19.25 1.17
C ALA A 217 -14.56 -20.38 0.13
N VAL A 218 -15.62 -20.74 -0.59
CA VAL A 218 -15.56 -21.76 -1.65
C VAL A 218 -14.76 -21.26 -2.85
N ASP A 219 -14.98 -20.01 -3.29
CA ASP A 219 -14.26 -19.42 -4.42
C ASP A 219 -12.75 -19.40 -4.16
N TYR A 220 -12.36 -18.95 -2.95
CA TYR A 220 -10.95 -18.95 -2.55
C TYR A 220 -10.35 -20.33 -2.43
N ALA A 221 -11.08 -21.29 -1.84
CA ALA A 221 -10.61 -22.66 -1.69
C ALA A 221 -10.39 -23.33 -3.04
N GLN A 222 -11.30 -23.12 -4.01
CA GLN A 222 -11.15 -23.61 -5.39
C GLN A 222 -9.94 -23.00 -6.09
N ASN A 223 -9.74 -21.69 -5.99
CA ASN A 223 -8.57 -21.02 -6.59
C ASN A 223 -7.23 -21.46 -5.98
N LEU A 224 -7.23 -21.82 -4.70
CA LEU A 224 -6.05 -22.31 -4.00
C LEU A 224 -5.86 -23.85 -4.15
N ASN A 225 -6.76 -24.54 -4.86
CA ASN A 225 -6.77 -26.00 -5.01
C ASN A 225 -6.73 -26.75 -3.67
N ILE A 226 -7.49 -26.29 -2.68
CA ILE A 226 -7.62 -26.91 -1.37
C ILE A 226 -9.10 -27.09 -0.98
N HIS A 227 -9.35 -27.98 -0.03
CA HIS A 227 -10.71 -28.14 0.48
C HIS A 227 -11.10 -26.95 1.38
N VAL A 228 -12.35 -26.46 1.29
CA VAL A 228 -12.86 -25.30 2.04
C VAL A 228 -12.69 -25.46 3.57
N ASN A 229 -12.84 -26.68 4.09
CA ASN A 229 -12.63 -26.96 5.52
C ASN A 229 -11.17 -26.79 5.92
N SER A 230 -10.22 -27.14 5.03
CA SER A 230 -8.78 -26.94 5.27
C SER A 230 -8.43 -25.46 5.31
N LEU A 231 -9.01 -24.66 4.37
CA LEU A 231 -8.89 -23.22 4.38
C LEU A 231 -9.43 -22.60 5.67
N ASN A 232 -10.68 -22.95 6.04
CA ASN A 232 -11.32 -22.44 7.27
C ASN A 232 -10.51 -22.77 8.52
N ARG A 233 -10.00 -24.01 8.63
CA ARG A 233 -9.16 -24.43 9.76
C ARG A 233 -7.85 -23.66 9.81
N ALA A 234 -7.16 -23.51 8.68
CA ALA A 234 -5.90 -22.80 8.60
C ALA A 234 -6.06 -21.34 9.02
N LEU A 235 -7.06 -20.64 8.46
CA LEU A 235 -7.33 -19.24 8.79
C LEU A 235 -7.76 -19.06 10.25
N LYS A 236 -8.62 -19.93 10.76
CA LYS A 236 -9.03 -19.90 12.17
C LYS A 236 -7.85 -20.10 13.12
N THR A 237 -6.94 -21.03 12.79
CA THR A 237 -5.71 -21.27 13.59
C THR A 237 -4.76 -20.08 13.57
N VAL A 238 -4.56 -19.43 12.41
CA VAL A 238 -3.56 -18.37 12.25
C VAL A 238 -4.09 -17.01 12.67
N THR A 239 -5.37 -16.69 12.34
CA THR A 239 -5.92 -15.34 12.50
C THR A 239 -6.96 -15.23 13.63
N GLY A 240 -7.41 -16.35 14.17
CA GLY A 240 -8.53 -16.40 15.11
C GLY A 240 -9.90 -16.14 14.47
N LYS A 241 -9.97 -15.78 13.17
CA LYS A 241 -11.18 -15.42 12.43
C LYS A 241 -11.58 -16.49 11.42
N THR A 242 -12.85 -16.54 11.08
CA THR A 242 -13.35 -17.38 9.98
C THR A 242 -13.03 -16.74 8.63
N THR A 243 -12.98 -17.55 7.56
CA THR A 243 -12.78 -17.07 6.20
C THR A 243 -13.81 -16.03 5.82
N SER A 244 -15.10 -16.26 6.16
CA SER A 244 -16.19 -15.33 5.87
C SER A 244 -16.04 -13.99 6.61
N GLU A 245 -15.56 -13.99 7.85
CA GLU A 245 -15.26 -12.76 8.59
C GLU A 245 -14.13 -11.97 7.96
N LEU A 246 -13.07 -12.63 7.50
CA LEU A 246 -11.95 -11.96 6.82
C LEU A 246 -12.40 -11.32 5.51
N ILE A 247 -13.14 -12.05 4.68
CA ILE A 247 -13.70 -11.54 3.42
C ILE A 247 -14.66 -10.36 3.69
N ALA A 248 -15.60 -10.52 4.64
CA ALA A 248 -16.55 -9.48 4.98
C ALA A 248 -15.85 -8.19 5.47
N ASN A 249 -14.84 -8.34 6.32
CA ASN A 249 -14.06 -7.20 6.82
C ASN A 249 -13.36 -6.48 5.66
N ARG A 250 -12.77 -7.21 4.71
CA ARG A 250 -12.08 -6.60 3.58
C ARG A 250 -13.04 -5.88 2.62
N ILE A 251 -14.20 -6.49 2.33
CA ILE A 251 -15.25 -5.85 1.54
C ILE A 251 -15.74 -4.55 2.20
N ILE A 252 -15.92 -4.54 3.52
CA ILE A 252 -16.35 -3.33 4.26
C ILE A 252 -15.28 -2.23 4.21
N GLN A 253 -14.01 -2.57 4.31
CA GLN A 253 -12.91 -1.60 4.18
C GLN A 253 -12.95 -0.93 2.80
N GLU A 254 -13.07 -1.72 1.74
CA GLU A 254 -13.18 -1.20 0.38
C GLU A 254 -14.44 -0.37 0.17
N ALA A 255 -15.61 -0.84 0.68
CA ALA A 255 -16.86 -0.11 0.63
C ALA A 255 -16.74 1.29 1.27
N LYS A 256 -16.11 1.39 2.43
CA LYS A 256 -15.85 2.66 3.10
C LYS A 256 -14.93 3.57 2.26
N ALA A 257 -13.89 3.01 1.67
CA ALA A 257 -12.98 3.76 0.79
C ALA A 257 -13.72 4.31 -0.44
N LEU A 258 -14.50 3.48 -1.12
CA LEU A 258 -15.30 3.89 -2.27
C LEU A 258 -16.35 4.95 -1.91
N LEU A 259 -17.04 4.81 -0.77
CA LEU A 259 -18.02 5.78 -0.28
C LEU A 259 -17.38 7.14 0.03
N ASN A 260 -16.16 7.17 0.54
CA ASN A 260 -15.48 8.38 0.98
C ASN A 260 -14.75 9.11 -0.16
N HIS A 261 -14.28 8.36 -1.16
CA HIS A 261 -13.29 8.87 -2.11
C HIS A 261 -13.75 8.80 -3.57
N THR A 262 -15.01 8.36 -3.84
CA THR A 262 -15.58 8.35 -5.18
C THR A 262 -16.97 8.98 -5.19
N ASP A 263 -17.36 9.50 -6.37
CA ASP A 263 -18.71 10.01 -6.61
C ASP A 263 -19.67 8.89 -7.07
N TRP A 264 -19.23 7.62 -7.01
CA TRP A 264 -20.03 6.49 -7.44
C TRP A 264 -21.31 6.38 -6.63
N ASN A 265 -22.41 6.09 -7.31
CA ASN A 265 -23.67 5.84 -6.62
C ASN A 265 -23.64 4.50 -5.88
N ILE A 266 -24.61 4.29 -5.00
CA ILE A 266 -24.67 3.09 -4.15
C ILE A 266 -24.80 1.80 -4.97
N ASN A 267 -25.50 1.85 -6.13
CA ASN A 267 -25.67 0.69 -7.00
C ASN A 267 -24.34 0.32 -7.69
N GLU A 268 -23.58 1.32 -8.15
CA GLU A 268 -22.25 1.12 -8.73
C GLU A 268 -21.29 0.49 -7.72
N ILE A 269 -21.26 1.02 -6.49
CA ILE A 269 -20.44 0.47 -5.40
C ILE A 269 -20.86 -0.97 -5.08
N ALA A 270 -22.15 -1.23 -4.96
CA ALA A 270 -22.67 -2.57 -4.70
C ALA A 270 -22.23 -3.56 -5.79
N PHE A 271 -22.43 -3.17 -7.05
CA PHE A 271 -22.03 -4.01 -8.21
C PHE A 271 -20.52 -4.30 -8.21
N CYS A 272 -19.69 -3.28 -8.01
CA CYS A 272 -18.23 -3.44 -7.99
C CYS A 272 -17.75 -4.34 -6.85
N LEU A 273 -18.41 -4.27 -5.70
CA LEU A 273 -18.16 -5.15 -4.56
C LEU A 273 -18.78 -6.56 -4.72
N GLY A 274 -19.35 -6.84 -5.90
CA GLY A 274 -19.87 -8.14 -6.27
C GLY A 274 -21.25 -8.46 -5.69
N PHE A 275 -22.04 -7.48 -5.29
CA PHE A 275 -23.44 -7.67 -4.89
C PHE A 275 -24.34 -7.58 -6.11
N ASP A 276 -25.24 -8.53 -6.25
CA ASP A 276 -26.19 -8.56 -7.36
C ASP A 276 -27.30 -7.50 -7.20
N ASP A 277 -27.53 -7.02 -5.95
CA ASP A 277 -28.52 -6.00 -5.61
C ASP A 277 -28.00 -5.07 -4.52
N SER A 278 -28.22 -3.77 -4.71
CA SER A 278 -27.81 -2.74 -3.73
C SER A 278 -28.55 -2.82 -2.39
N ALA A 279 -29.73 -3.45 -2.34
CA ALA A 279 -30.43 -3.70 -1.09
C ALA A 279 -29.67 -4.73 -0.22
N TYR A 280 -29.12 -5.78 -0.82
CA TYR A 280 -28.25 -6.74 -0.13
C TYR A 280 -26.97 -6.08 0.38
N PHE A 281 -26.34 -5.24 -0.45
CA PHE A 281 -25.17 -4.46 -0.03
C PHE A 281 -25.52 -3.53 1.14
N THR A 282 -26.63 -2.81 1.06
CA THR A 282 -27.08 -1.87 2.11
C THR A 282 -27.28 -2.60 3.43
N ASN A 283 -27.92 -3.77 3.42
CA ASN A 283 -28.15 -4.58 4.60
C ASN A 283 -26.83 -5.13 5.18
N PHE A 284 -25.95 -5.64 4.30
CA PHE A 284 -24.62 -6.09 4.67
C PHE A 284 -23.80 -4.97 5.32
N PHE A 285 -23.74 -3.79 4.70
CA PHE A 285 -23.00 -2.64 5.19
C PHE A 285 -23.54 -2.16 6.55
N ARG A 286 -24.90 -2.07 6.69
CA ARG A 286 -25.53 -1.70 7.94
C ARG A 286 -25.26 -2.69 9.07
N LYS A 287 -25.28 -3.97 8.78
CA LYS A 287 -24.93 -5.02 9.77
C LYS A 287 -23.52 -4.85 10.31
N GLN A 288 -22.57 -4.47 9.46
CA GLN A 288 -21.16 -4.34 9.82
C GLN A 288 -20.79 -2.98 10.45
N THR A 289 -21.45 -1.89 10.03
CA THR A 289 -21.07 -0.53 10.40
C THR A 289 -22.10 0.19 11.30
N ARG A 290 -23.29 -0.39 11.47
CA ARG A 290 -24.45 0.22 12.14
C ARG A 290 -25.04 1.44 11.42
N LEU A 291 -24.55 1.80 10.24
CA LEU A 291 -25.01 2.90 9.40
C LEU A 291 -25.39 2.38 8.01
N SER A 292 -26.32 3.07 7.34
CA SER A 292 -26.53 2.84 5.91
C SER A 292 -25.36 3.43 5.11
N PRO A 293 -25.06 2.93 3.88
CA PRO A 293 -24.03 3.53 3.03
C PRO A 293 -24.23 5.03 2.80
N VAL A 294 -25.46 5.48 2.58
CA VAL A 294 -25.81 6.90 2.40
C VAL A 294 -25.49 7.70 3.67
N ALA A 295 -25.95 7.23 4.84
CA ALA A 295 -25.68 7.89 6.11
C ALA A 295 -24.17 7.90 6.45
N TYR A 296 -23.44 6.88 6.04
CA TYR A 296 -21.99 6.83 6.21
C TYR A 296 -21.30 7.90 5.37
N ARG A 297 -21.63 8.01 4.07
CA ARG A 297 -21.10 9.04 3.16
C ARG A 297 -21.36 10.46 3.67
N SER A 298 -22.59 10.73 4.16
CA SER A 298 -22.95 12.07 4.67
C SER A 298 -22.27 12.48 5.98
N LYS A 299 -21.65 11.55 6.71
CA LYS A 299 -20.91 11.86 7.95
C LYS A 299 -19.46 12.29 7.72
N VAL A 300 -18.92 12.01 6.55
CA VAL A 300 -17.50 12.25 6.22
C VAL A 300 -17.33 13.53 5.41
N VAL A 301 -18.44 14.08 4.89
CA VAL A 301 -18.54 15.42 4.31
C VAL A 301 -18.93 16.37 5.44
#